data_6da8e9e017507949027756c64457d4c7
#
_entry.id   6da8e9e017507949027756c64457d4c7
#
_cell.length_a   1.000
_cell.length_b   1.000
_cell.length_c   1.000
_cell.angle_alpha   90.00
_cell.angle_beta   90.00
_cell.angle_gamma   90.00
#
_symmetry.space_group_name_H-M   'P 1'
#
loop_
_entity.id
_entity.type
_entity.pdbx_description
1 polymer ?
#
loop_
_entity_poly.entity_id
_entity_poly.type
_entity_poly.pdbx_seq_one_letter_code
_entity_poly.pdbx_strand_id
1 'polypeptide(L)'
;MSLTGIIRNAFIPRQHKLERHFSNPDELQHQVLQHLLHTAANTEYGRNHNFANTSSYDDFVRNVQVNTYEELKADIDRMRHGEKNVLWPGQVRWYAKSSGTTNDKSKFIPVSAEGLKQIHYKGGTDVVAMYLKNNPESRMFDGKGLILGGSHSPNYNVAGSLVGDLSAILIENINPLVNLIRVPQKQTALLSDFEVKRDRIARETINKNVTNLSGVPSWMLSVLVRVLEITGKEHINEVWPNLEVFFHGGIAFTPYRSQYEHIITSDKMHYMETYNASEGFFGIQNDPNDKSMLLMLDYGVFYEFLPMDEFDSEHPNIVPLEGVEVGRNYAMLISTSCGLWRYMIGDTVKFTSKKPYKFVITGRTKYFINAFGEELIQDNAEKGLAFACQQTGAEVKEYTAAPVFMDQNAKCRHQWLIEFAKQPDDIQKFAHLLDEHLQEINSDYEAKRFHDITLQHLEIVVARQGLFDDWLRSKGKLGGQHKVPRLSNNRGNIDEILAMNS
;
A
#
# COMPACT_ATOMS: atom_id res chain seq x y z
N MET A 1 -5.63 -30.47 -22.76
CA MET A 1 -5.41 -29.02 -22.63
C MET A 1 -5.34 -28.74 -21.13
N SER A 2 -4.29 -28.09 -20.62
CA SER A 2 -4.18 -27.77 -19.19
C SER A 2 -5.23 -26.73 -18.78
N LEU A 3 -5.59 -26.67 -17.49
CA LEU A 3 -6.50 -25.64 -16.98
C LEU A 3 -5.95 -24.24 -17.24
N THR A 4 -4.63 -24.07 -17.09
CA THR A 4 -3.94 -22.80 -17.40
C THR A 4 -4.12 -22.40 -18.88
N GLY A 5 -4.05 -23.36 -19.82
CA GLY A 5 -4.27 -23.09 -21.24
C GLY A 5 -5.69 -22.61 -21.57
N ILE A 6 -6.70 -23.19 -20.91
CA ILE A 6 -8.11 -22.78 -21.06
C ILE A 6 -8.29 -21.34 -20.54
N ILE A 7 -7.77 -21.05 -19.36
CA ILE A 7 -7.87 -19.73 -18.73
C ILE A 7 -7.11 -18.68 -19.56
N ARG A 8 -5.92 -19.00 -20.04
CA ARG A 8 -5.15 -18.11 -20.95
C ARG A 8 -5.99 -17.68 -22.15
N ASN A 9 -6.63 -18.63 -22.81
CA ASN A 9 -7.48 -18.32 -23.98
C ASN A 9 -8.68 -17.43 -23.62
N ALA A 10 -9.23 -17.58 -22.41
CA ALA A 10 -10.32 -16.73 -21.93
C ALA A 10 -9.89 -15.28 -21.69
N PHE A 11 -8.59 -15.01 -21.49
CA PHE A 11 -8.05 -13.66 -21.30
C PHE A 11 -7.70 -12.92 -22.61
N ILE A 12 -7.70 -13.59 -23.77
CA ILE A 12 -7.37 -12.95 -25.07
C ILE A 12 -8.22 -11.68 -25.32
N PRO A 13 -9.54 -11.68 -25.15
CA PRO A 13 -10.34 -10.47 -25.36
C PRO A 13 -9.96 -9.31 -24.43
N ARG A 14 -9.53 -9.62 -23.21
CA ARG A 14 -9.08 -8.60 -22.27
C ARG A 14 -7.70 -8.06 -22.66
N GLN A 15 -6.81 -8.90 -23.12
CA GLN A 15 -5.49 -8.49 -23.62
C GLN A 15 -5.60 -7.48 -24.76
N HIS A 16 -6.52 -7.71 -25.74
CA HIS A 16 -6.79 -6.73 -26.80
C HIS A 16 -7.35 -5.40 -26.26
N LYS A 17 -8.18 -5.42 -25.21
CA LYS A 17 -8.66 -4.17 -24.59
C LYS A 17 -7.52 -3.42 -23.91
N LEU A 18 -6.56 -4.11 -23.32
CA LEU A 18 -5.39 -3.50 -22.70
C LEU A 18 -4.49 -2.78 -23.73
N GLU A 19 -4.56 -3.11 -25.01
CA GLU A 19 -3.84 -2.40 -26.07
C GLU A 19 -4.23 -0.91 -26.16
N ARG A 20 -5.43 -0.54 -25.73
CA ARG A 20 -5.87 0.86 -25.64
C ARG A 20 -5.07 1.70 -24.64
N HIS A 21 -4.47 1.08 -23.60
CA HIS A 21 -3.55 1.77 -22.69
C HIS A 21 -2.28 2.27 -23.40
N PHE A 22 -1.98 1.70 -24.55
CA PHE A 22 -0.83 2.05 -25.37
C PHE A 22 -1.21 3.01 -26.52
N SER A 23 -2.40 2.83 -27.11
CA SER A 23 -2.82 3.59 -28.29
C SER A 23 -3.60 4.86 -27.97
N ASN A 24 -4.50 4.82 -26.98
CA ASN A 24 -5.43 5.91 -26.67
C ASN A 24 -5.58 6.12 -25.14
N PRO A 25 -4.48 6.35 -24.40
CA PRO A 25 -4.52 6.43 -22.93
C PRO A 25 -5.34 7.62 -22.43
N ASP A 26 -5.17 8.79 -23.03
CA ASP A 26 -5.81 10.02 -22.58
C ASP A 26 -7.34 9.95 -22.79
N GLU A 27 -7.78 9.41 -23.93
CA GLU A 27 -9.19 9.17 -24.22
C GLU A 27 -9.83 8.21 -23.19
N LEU A 28 -9.10 7.17 -22.74
CA LEU A 28 -9.58 6.28 -21.69
C LEU A 28 -9.84 7.02 -20.39
N GLN A 29 -8.95 7.93 -20.00
CA GLN A 29 -9.09 8.72 -18.78
C GLN A 29 -10.24 9.74 -18.90
N HIS A 30 -10.41 10.39 -20.04
CA HIS A 30 -11.57 11.25 -20.28
C HIS A 30 -12.89 10.46 -20.18
N GLN A 31 -12.97 9.27 -20.76
CA GLN A 31 -14.15 8.41 -20.66
C GLN A 31 -14.43 7.99 -19.20
N VAL A 32 -13.39 7.70 -18.41
CA VAL A 32 -13.53 7.38 -16.99
C VAL A 32 -14.08 8.57 -16.24
N LEU A 33 -13.54 9.77 -16.40
CA LEU A 33 -14.04 10.98 -15.74
C LEU A 33 -15.52 11.22 -16.07
N GLN A 34 -15.90 11.17 -17.33
CA GLN A 34 -17.30 11.36 -17.76
C GLN A 34 -18.23 10.30 -17.18
N HIS A 35 -17.78 9.03 -17.12
CA HIS A 35 -18.55 7.96 -16.45
C HIS A 35 -18.76 8.23 -14.96
N LEU A 36 -17.73 8.64 -14.25
CA LEU A 36 -17.81 8.95 -12.81
C LEU A 36 -18.77 10.10 -12.54
N LEU A 37 -18.63 11.21 -13.28
CA LEU A 37 -19.48 12.40 -13.14
C LEU A 37 -20.95 12.08 -13.44
N HIS A 38 -21.21 11.38 -14.56
CA HIS A 38 -22.58 10.99 -14.93
C HIS A 38 -23.20 10.06 -13.88
N THR A 39 -22.46 9.06 -13.41
CA THR A 39 -22.95 8.10 -12.43
C THR A 39 -23.28 8.78 -11.09
N ALA A 40 -22.44 9.70 -10.64
CA ALA A 40 -22.60 10.38 -9.37
C ALA A 40 -23.45 11.66 -9.44
N ALA A 41 -23.93 12.08 -10.61
CA ALA A 41 -24.64 13.36 -10.81
C ALA A 41 -25.84 13.56 -9.85
N ASN A 42 -26.53 12.49 -9.48
CA ASN A 42 -27.69 12.52 -8.60
C ASN A 42 -27.35 12.25 -7.12
N THR A 43 -26.09 12.09 -6.75
CA THR A 43 -25.67 12.05 -5.35
C THR A 43 -25.75 13.45 -4.74
N GLU A 44 -25.70 13.54 -3.41
CA GLU A 44 -25.63 14.86 -2.75
C GLU A 44 -24.38 15.61 -3.17
N TYR A 45 -23.22 14.93 -3.13
CA TYR A 45 -21.94 15.51 -3.57
C TYR A 45 -21.98 15.96 -5.03
N GLY A 46 -22.53 15.13 -5.94
CA GLY A 46 -22.65 15.46 -7.35
C GLY A 46 -23.53 16.68 -7.63
N ARG A 47 -24.67 16.83 -6.90
CA ARG A 47 -25.51 18.02 -7.00
C ARG A 47 -24.80 19.27 -6.46
N ASN A 48 -24.14 19.17 -5.31
CA ASN A 48 -23.43 20.28 -4.68
C ASN A 48 -22.26 20.77 -5.53
N HIS A 49 -21.65 19.89 -6.34
CA HIS A 49 -20.53 20.18 -7.21
C HIS A 49 -20.92 20.23 -8.71
N ASN A 50 -22.21 20.36 -9.01
CA ASN A 50 -22.76 20.58 -10.35
C ASN A 50 -22.31 19.54 -11.42
N PHE A 51 -22.19 18.26 -11.03
CA PHE A 51 -21.73 17.20 -11.92
C PHE A 51 -22.56 17.03 -13.21
N ALA A 52 -23.85 17.27 -13.14
CA ALA A 52 -24.76 17.17 -14.30
C ALA A 52 -24.38 18.13 -15.44
N ASN A 53 -23.72 19.26 -15.12
CA ASN A 53 -23.31 20.28 -16.10
C ASN A 53 -21.77 20.36 -16.26
N THR A 54 -21.01 19.41 -15.69
CA THR A 54 -19.56 19.33 -15.80
C THR A 54 -19.19 18.51 -17.04
N SER A 55 -18.72 19.15 -18.10
CA SER A 55 -18.44 18.52 -19.38
C SER A 55 -16.95 18.44 -19.73
N SER A 56 -16.13 19.22 -19.10
CA SER A 56 -14.67 19.28 -19.32
C SER A 56 -13.89 19.05 -18.03
N TYR A 57 -12.59 18.79 -18.18
CA TYR A 57 -11.65 18.73 -17.06
C TYR A 57 -11.59 20.07 -16.31
N ASP A 58 -11.56 21.18 -17.04
CA ASP A 58 -11.53 22.53 -16.45
C ASP A 58 -12.80 22.85 -15.63
N ASP A 59 -13.97 22.37 -16.08
CA ASP A 59 -15.19 22.48 -15.31
C ASP A 59 -15.10 21.65 -14.02
N PHE A 60 -14.56 20.45 -14.12
CA PHE A 60 -14.36 19.56 -12.96
C PHE A 60 -13.44 20.20 -11.91
N VAL A 61 -12.31 20.74 -12.32
CA VAL A 61 -11.37 21.40 -11.41
C VAL A 61 -11.96 22.64 -10.75
N ARG A 62 -12.78 23.41 -11.48
CA ARG A 62 -13.49 24.57 -10.91
C ARG A 62 -14.54 24.18 -9.88
N ASN A 63 -15.21 23.07 -10.10
CA ASN A 63 -16.35 22.63 -9.27
C ASN A 63 -15.91 21.79 -8.06
N VAL A 64 -14.76 21.12 -8.12
CA VAL A 64 -14.30 20.18 -7.09
C VAL A 64 -12.91 20.58 -6.61
N GLN A 65 -12.75 20.83 -5.32
CA GLN A 65 -11.46 21.07 -4.72
C GLN A 65 -10.68 19.77 -4.48
N VAL A 66 -9.38 19.86 -4.25
CA VAL A 66 -8.57 18.75 -3.77
C VAL A 66 -9.01 18.37 -2.38
N ASN A 67 -9.16 17.08 -2.13
CA ASN A 67 -9.59 16.55 -0.84
C ASN A 67 -8.53 15.62 -0.25
N THR A 68 -8.33 15.70 1.05
CA THR A 68 -7.73 14.65 1.87
C THR A 68 -8.84 13.80 2.53
N TYR A 69 -8.46 12.85 3.38
CA TYR A 69 -9.45 12.08 4.13
C TYR A 69 -10.30 12.96 5.07
N GLU A 70 -9.69 13.98 5.66
CA GLU A 70 -10.37 14.85 6.64
C GLU A 70 -11.54 15.65 6.01
N GLU A 71 -11.39 16.12 4.76
CA GLU A 71 -12.45 16.84 4.07
C GLU A 71 -13.63 15.91 3.71
N LEU A 72 -13.36 14.64 3.39
CA LEU A 72 -14.41 13.67 3.02
C LEU A 72 -14.95 12.86 4.21
N LYS A 73 -14.32 12.94 5.38
CA LYS A 73 -14.60 12.11 6.55
C LYS A 73 -16.05 12.20 7.01
N ALA A 74 -16.61 13.40 7.10
CA ALA A 74 -17.98 13.60 7.54
C ALA A 74 -18.98 12.88 6.62
N ASP A 75 -18.79 12.96 5.32
CA ASP A 75 -19.62 12.28 4.33
C ASP A 75 -19.41 10.76 4.34
N ILE A 76 -18.17 10.31 4.48
CA ILE A 76 -17.86 8.89 4.65
C ILE A 76 -18.53 8.32 5.91
N ASP A 77 -18.53 9.05 7.03
CA ASP A 77 -19.19 8.62 8.25
C ASP A 77 -20.72 8.55 8.11
N ARG A 78 -21.33 9.49 7.41
CA ARG A 78 -22.76 9.43 7.03
C ARG A 78 -23.06 8.16 6.23
N MET A 79 -22.25 7.87 5.21
CA MET A 79 -22.36 6.65 4.40
C MET A 79 -22.22 5.38 5.26
N ARG A 80 -21.29 5.37 6.21
CA ARG A 80 -21.09 4.26 7.17
C ARG A 80 -22.33 4.04 8.04
N HIS A 81 -23.03 5.10 8.41
CA HIS A 81 -24.29 5.04 9.16
C HIS A 81 -25.51 4.70 8.27
N GLY A 82 -25.28 4.30 7.01
CA GLY A 82 -26.29 3.77 6.11
C GLY A 82 -26.96 4.81 5.21
N GLU A 83 -26.51 6.06 5.23
CA GLU A 83 -27.01 7.10 4.33
C GLU A 83 -26.61 6.79 2.88
N LYS A 84 -27.60 6.90 1.98
CA LYS A 84 -27.44 6.55 0.57
C LYS A 84 -27.21 7.81 -0.27
N ASN A 85 -26.54 7.62 -1.41
CA ASN A 85 -26.35 8.68 -2.41
C ASN A 85 -25.62 9.92 -1.86
N VAL A 86 -24.68 9.76 -0.94
CA VAL A 86 -23.85 10.85 -0.42
C VAL A 86 -22.72 11.13 -1.41
N LEU A 87 -21.63 10.37 -1.38
CA LEU A 87 -20.49 10.51 -2.30
C LEU A 87 -20.61 9.64 -3.56
N TRP A 88 -21.31 8.48 -3.45
CA TRP A 88 -21.54 7.53 -4.54
C TRP A 88 -22.98 7.02 -4.52
N PRO A 89 -23.55 6.62 -5.67
CA PRO A 89 -24.93 6.14 -5.72
C PRO A 89 -25.18 4.88 -4.89
N GLY A 90 -26.35 4.82 -4.30
CA GLY A 90 -26.80 3.68 -3.48
C GLY A 90 -26.17 3.65 -2.10
N GLN A 91 -26.15 2.47 -1.50
CA GLN A 91 -25.55 2.22 -0.20
C GLN A 91 -24.21 1.52 -0.37
N VAL A 92 -23.16 2.09 0.18
CA VAL A 92 -21.84 1.43 0.31
C VAL A 92 -21.85 0.59 1.59
N ARG A 93 -21.61 -0.71 1.44
CA ARG A 93 -21.63 -1.66 2.56
C ARG A 93 -20.26 -1.91 3.16
N TRP A 94 -19.21 -1.90 2.36
CA TRP A 94 -17.86 -2.24 2.79
C TRP A 94 -16.98 -1.00 2.92
N TYR A 95 -16.17 -1.01 3.98
CA TYR A 95 -15.17 0.02 4.24
C TYR A 95 -13.84 -0.64 4.55
N ALA A 96 -12.83 -0.33 3.75
CA ALA A 96 -11.47 -0.79 4.00
C ALA A 96 -10.85 0.06 5.12
N LYS A 97 -10.36 -0.62 6.16
CA LYS A 97 -9.63 0.01 7.25
C LYS A 97 -8.19 0.25 6.82
N SER A 98 -7.72 1.46 6.98
CA SER A 98 -6.33 1.87 6.76
C SER A 98 -5.85 2.67 7.95
N SER A 99 -4.53 2.85 8.10
CA SER A 99 -3.98 3.64 9.19
C SER A 99 -4.47 5.08 9.16
N GLY A 100 -4.61 5.65 10.35
CA GLY A 100 -5.25 6.94 10.55
C GLY A 100 -4.41 8.14 10.15
N THR A 101 -5.09 9.27 10.06
CA THR A 101 -4.51 10.62 9.95
C THR A 101 -4.29 11.21 11.35
N THR A 102 -3.89 12.48 11.37
CA THR A 102 -3.49 13.27 12.54
C THR A 102 -4.38 13.11 13.79
N ASN A 103 -5.67 12.87 13.63
CA ASN A 103 -6.63 12.89 14.72
C ASN A 103 -7.32 11.54 14.99
N ASP A 104 -7.20 10.56 14.09
CA ASP A 104 -7.88 9.27 14.20
C ASP A 104 -6.93 8.10 14.02
N LYS A 105 -7.14 7.06 14.81
CA LYS A 105 -6.37 5.81 14.74
C LYS A 105 -6.57 5.05 13.42
N SER A 106 -7.67 5.27 12.70
CA SER A 106 -7.98 4.55 11.44
C SER A 106 -8.79 5.37 10.47
N LYS A 107 -8.51 5.23 9.16
CA LYS A 107 -9.36 5.69 8.07
C LYS A 107 -10.30 4.56 7.64
N PHE A 108 -11.46 4.93 7.11
CA PHE A 108 -12.46 4.00 6.58
C PHE A 108 -12.75 4.34 5.13
N ILE A 109 -12.05 3.70 4.22
CA ILE A 109 -12.16 3.97 2.78
C ILE A 109 -13.36 3.22 2.21
N PRO A 110 -14.32 3.90 1.59
CA PRO A 110 -15.50 3.25 1.02
C PRO A 110 -15.12 2.33 -0.14
N VAL A 111 -15.71 1.12 -0.15
CA VAL A 111 -15.52 0.12 -1.20
C VAL A 111 -16.91 -0.20 -1.79
N SER A 112 -17.26 0.46 -2.87
CA SER A 112 -18.52 0.26 -3.55
C SER A 112 -18.60 -1.09 -4.28
N ALA A 113 -19.81 -1.55 -4.63
CA ALA A 113 -19.97 -2.76 -5.45
C ALA A 113 -19.33 -2.60 -6.83
N GLU A 114 -19.38 -1.40 -7.39
CA GLU A 114 -18.70 -1.07 -8.65
C GLU A 114 -17.19 -1.09 -8.47
N GLY A 115 -16.65 -0.48 -7.40
CA GLY A 115 -15.23 -0.48 -7.07
C GLY A 115 -14.68 -1.89 -6.86
N LEU A 116 -15.41 -2.77 -6.15
CA LEU A 116 -15.02 -4.18 -6.03
C LEU A 116 -14.83 -4.82 -7.41
N LYS A 117 -15.77 -4.60 -8.33
CA LYS A 117 -15.78 -5.24 -9.65
C LYS A 117 -14.79 -4.60 -10.61
N GLN A 118 -14.85 -3.26 -10.76
CA GLN A 118 -14.13 -2.54 -11.82
C GLN A 118 -12.70 -2.16 -11.41
N ILE A 119 -12.44 -1.98 -10.11
CA ILE A 119 -11.11 -1.62 -9.63
C ILE A 119 -10.38 -2.90 -9.21
N HIS A 120 -10.82 -3.53 -8.12
CA HIS A 120 -10.01 -4.55 -7.45
C HIS A 120 -10.02 -5.91 -8.18
N TYR A 121 -11.19 -6.47 -8.51
CA TYR A 121 -11.23 -7.77 -9.20
C TYR A 121 -10.74 -7.69 -10.64
N LYS A 122 -11.01 -6.58 -11.33
CA LYS A 122 -10.47 -6.35 -12.67
C LYS A 122 -8.95 -6.24 -12.62
N GLY A 123 -8.40 -5.49 -11.64
CA GLY A 123 -6.96 -5.39 -11.42
C GLY A 123 -6.31 -6.75 -11.18
N GLY A 124 -6.85 -7.53 -10.23
CA GLY A 124 -6.37 -8.89 -9.97
C GLY A 124 -6.45 -9.81 -11.19
N THR A 125 -7.50 -9.67 -12.01
CA THR A 125 -7.64 -10.43 -13.27
C THR A 125 -6.58 -10.03 -14.29
N ASP A 126 -6.28 -8.74 -14.42
CA ASP A 126 -5.31 -8.24 -15.41
C ASP A 126 -3.86 -8.57 -15.02
N VAL A 127 -3.54 -8.63 -13.73
CA VAL A 127 -2.25 -9.15 -13.25
C VAL A 127 -2.00 -10.56 -13.82
N VAL A 128 -2.99 -11.43 -13.67
CA VAL A 128 -2.91 -12.81 -14.19
C VAL A 128 -2.88 -12.83 -15.72
N ALA A 129 -3.70 -12.01 -16.39
CA ALA A 129 -3.72 -11.93 -17.85
C ALA A 129 -2.37 -11.50 -18.43
N MET A 130 -1.72 -10.49 -17.80
CA MET A 130 -0.39 -10.01 -18.21
C MET A 130 0.70 -11.05 -17.94
N TYR A 131 0.65 -11.70 -16.76
CA TYR A 131 1.58 -12.77 -16.46
C TYR A 131 1.51 -13.91 -17.48
N LEU A 132 0.31 -14.41 -17.78
CA LEU A 132 0.10 -15.49 -18.75
C LEU A 132 0.47 -15.10 -20.18
N LYS A 133 0.36 -13.82 -20.55
CA LYS A 133 0.81 -13.30 -21.84
C LYS A 133 2.34 -13.38 -21.95
N ASN A 134 3.04 -12.98 -20.89
CA ASN A 134 4.50 -12.94 -20.86
C ASN A 134 5.14 -14.33 -20.67
N ASN A 135 4.38 -15.27 -20.08
CA ASN A 135 4.86 -16.62 -19.73
C ASN A 135 3.97 -17.69 -20.37
N PRO A 136 4.12 -17.96 -21.69
CA PRO A 136 3.27 -18.91 -22.42
C PRO A 136 3.38 -20.36 -21.90
N GLU A 137 4.47 -20.72 -21.24
CA GLU A 137 4.70 -22.04 -20.64
C GLU A 137 4.16 -22.17 -19.21
N SER A 138 3.61 -21.08 -18.63
CA SER A 138 3.07 -21.08 -17.28
C SER A 138 2.02 -22.18 -17.08
N ARG A 139 2.07 -22.77 -15.91
CA ARG A 139 1.13 -23.78 -15.41
C ARG A 139 0.48 -23.38 -14.07
N MET A 140 0.43 -22.08 -13.78
CA MET A 140 0.00 -21.58 -12.48
C MET A 140 -1.38 -22.06 -12.01
N PHE A 141 -2.29 -22.38 -12.91
CA PHE A 141 -3.62 -22.92 -12.58
C PHE A 141 -3.69 -24.45 -12.57
N ASP A 142 -2.59 -25.13 -12.83
CA ASP A 142 -2.53 -26.59 -12.68
C ASP A 142 -2.33 -27.00 -11.20
N GLY A 143 -2.19 -26.01 -10.31
CA GLY A 143 -2.14 -26.12 -8.86
C GLY A 143 -3.03 -25.10 -8.14
N LYS A 144 -2.62 -24.70 -6.95
CA LYS A 144 -3.34 -23.75 -6.09
C LYS A 144 -2.55 -22.46 -5.94
N GLY A 145 -3.26 -21.33 -5.92
CA GLY A 145 -2.71 -20.04 -5.49
C GLY A 145 -2.79 -19.88 -3.98
N LEU A 146 -1.66 -19.65 -3.31
CA LEU A 146 -1.65 -19.25 -1.92
C LEU A 146 -1.89 -17.73 -1.85
N ILE A 147 -3.09 -17.34 -1.40
CA ILE A 147 -3.53 -15.94 -1.31
C ILE A 147 -3.64 -15.56 0.15
N LEU A 148 -2.82 -14.62 0.58
CA LEU A 148 -2.91 -14.06 1.92
C LEU A 148 -3.94 -12.92 1.95
N GLY A 149 -4.69 -12.86 3.04
CA GLY A 149 -5.63 -11.80 3.33
C GLY A 149 -5.49 -11.28 4.75
N GLY A 150 -5.91 -10.06 4.96
CA GLY A 150 -6.08 -9.48 6.29
C GLY A 150 -7.29 -10.06 7.02
N SER A 151 -7.86 -9.30 7.93
CA SER A 151 -8.98 -9.73 8.77
C SER A 151 -10.14 -8.72 8.72
N HIS A 152 -11.33 -9.17 9.13
CA HIS A 152 -12.44 -8.25 9.43
C HIS A 152 -12.19 -7.52 10.74
N SER A 153 -12.76 -6.33 10.84
CA SER A 153 -12.70 -5.47 12.03
C SER A 153 -14.12 -5.20 12.57
N PRO A 154 -14.83 -6.21 13.09
CA PRO A 154 -16.25 -6.13 13.44
C PRO A 154 -16.54 -5.07 14.52
N ASN A 155 -15.59 -4.73 15.36
CA ASN A 155 -15.70 -3.68 16.39
C ASN A 155 -15.94 -2.28 15.79
N TYR A 156 -15.65 -2.10 14.50
CA TYR A 156 -15.87 -0.84 13.78
C TYR A 156 -17.15 -0.86 12.91
N ASN A 157 -17.90 -1.95 12.90
CA ASN A 157 -19.15 -2.05 12.15
C ASN A 157 -20.22 -1.14 12.76
N VAL A 158 -20.93 -0.40 11.93
CA VAL A 158 -22.03 0.50 12.33
C VAL A 158 -23.15 0.45 11.30
N ALA A 159 -24.41 0.45 11.76
CA ALA A 159 -25.61 0.59 10.93
C ALA A 159 -25.66 -0.33 9.68
N GLY A 160 -25.11 -1.54 9.76
CA GLY A 160 -25.06 -2.50 8.66
C GLY A 160 -23.88 -2.33 7.71
N SER A 161 -23.00 -1.34 7.93
CA SER A 161 -21.70 -1.28 7.26
C SER A 161 -20.73 -2.29 7.87
N LEU A 162 -19.84 -2.84 7.04
CA LEU A 162 -18.85 -3.85 7.40
C LEU A 162 -17.45 -3.30 7.18
N VAL A 163 -16.57 -3.54 8.13
CA VAL A 163 -15.20 -3.02 8.12
C VAL A 163 -14.20 -4.18 8.16
N GLY A 164 -13.12 -4.04 7.41
CA GLY A 164 -12.00 -4.97 7.40
C GLY A 164 -10.84 -4.47 6.56
N ASP A 165 -9.74 -5.19 6.56
CA ASP A 165 -8.67 -4.96 5.60
C ASP A 165 -9.20 -5.17 4.17
N LEU A 166 -8.70 -4.41 3.19
CA LEU A 166 -9.15 -4.55 1.80
C LEU A 166 -9.08 -6.00 1.31
N SER A 167 -7.99 -6.70 1.59
CA SER A 167 -7.81 -8.10 1.19
C SER A 167 -8.81 -9.06 1.84
N ALA A 168 -9.26 -8.77 3.07
CA ALA A 168 -10.32 -9.53 3.71
C ALA A 168 -11.67 -9.29 3.02
N ILE A 169 -11.97 -8.03 2.67
CA ILE A 169 -13.17 -7.67 1.91
C ILE A 169 -13.18 -8.38 0.55
N LEU A 170 -12.04 -8.42 -0.14
CA LEU A 170 -11.91 -9.11 -1.43
C LEU A 170 -12.12 -10.62 -1.28
N ILE A 171 -11.53 -11.27 -0.29
CA ILE A 171 -11.70 -12.72 -0.02
C ILE A 171 -13.16 -13.02 0.35
N GLU A 172 -13.81 -12.13 1.14
CA GLU A 172 -15.21 -12.31 1.54
C GLU A 172 -16.15 -12.33 0.33
N ASN A 173 -15.94 -11.43 -0.63
CA ASN A 173 -16.81 -11.21 -1.78
C ASN A 173 -16.33 -11.91 -3.07
N ILE A 174 -15.27 -12.73 -3.01
CA ILE A 174 -14.70 -13.40 -4.18
C ILE A 174 -15.69 -14.40 -4.79
N ASN A 175 -15.65 -14.55 -6.11
CA ASN A 175 -16.45 -15.56 -6.79
C ASN A 175 -16.17 -16.96 -6.19
N PRO A 176 -17.20 -17.72 -5.76
CA PRO A 176 -17.02 -19.03 -5.15
C PRO A 176 -16.18 -20.03 -5.97
N LEU A 177 -16.17 -19.92 -7.30
CA LEU A 177 -15.35 -20.76 -8.16
C LEU A 177 -13.83 -20.55 -7.95
N VAL A 178 -13.41 -19.36 -7.56
CA VAL A 178 -12.01 -19.08 -7.25
C VAL A 178 -11.54 -19.85 -6.01
N ASN A 179 -12.45 -20.20 -5.09
CA ASN A 179 -12.11 -21.03 -3.93
C ASN A 179 -11.65 -22.46 -4.32
N LEU A 180 -11.96 -22.90 -5.55
CA LEU A 180 -11.49 -24.19 -6.06
C LEU A 180 -10.01 -24.18 -6.45
N ILE A 181 -9.44 -23.04 -6.73
CA ILE A 181 -8.07 -22.88 -7.22
C ILE A 181 -7.17 -22.13 -6.23
N ARG A 182 -7.65 -21.73 -5.06
CA ARG A 182 -6.88 -21.02 -4.03
C ARG A 182 -6.78 -21.80 -2.72
N VAL A 183 -5.78 -21.48 -1.94
CA VAL A 183 -5.54 -21.83 -0.54
C VAL A 183 -5.11 -20.59 0.24
N PRO A 184 -5.28 -20.54 1.57
CA PRO A 184 -6.00 -21.45 2.42
C PRO A 184 -7.53 -21.35 2.22
N GLN A 185 -8.27 -22.16 2.97
CA GLN A 185 -9.74 -22.02 3.02
C GLN A 185 -10.12 -20.62 3.54
N LYS A 186 -11.31 -20.11 3.13
CA LYS A 186 -11.78 -18.77 3.48
C LYS A 186 -11.76 -18.51 4.99
N GLN A 187 -12.18 -19.49 5.79
CA GLN A 187 -12.20 -19.35 7.26
C GLN A 187 -10.80 -19.13 7.83
N THR A 188 -9.79 -19.84 7.34
CA THR A 188 -8.39 -19.67 7.75
C THR A 188 -7.83 -18.34 7.23
N ALA A 189 -8.13 -17.97 5.99
CA ALA A 189 -7.68 -16.72 5.39
C ALA A 189 -8.16 -15.47 6.15
N LEU A 190 -9.32 -15.52 6.82
CA LEU A 190 -9.96 -14.40 7.52
C LEU A 190 -9.75 -14.40 9.04
N LEU A 191 -8.94 -15.31 9.59
CA LEU A 191 -8.61 -15.29 11.02
C LEU A 191 -7.97 -13.95 11.40
N SER A 192 -8.31 -13.44 12.58
CA SER A 192 -7.77 -12.20 13.12
C SER A 192 -6.43 -12.39 13.85
N ASP A 193 -6.26 -13.51 14.53
CA ASP A 193 -5.01 -13.85 15.21
C ASP A 193 -3.97 -14.27 14.19
N PHE A 194 -2.91 -13.48 14.07
CA PHE A 194 -1.88 -13.66 13.05
C PHE A 194 -1.05 -14.94 13.26
N GLU A 195 -0.71 -15.31 14.49
CA GLU A 195 0.08 -16.51 14.76
C GLU A 195 -0.69 -17.79 14.45
N VAL A 196 -1.93 -17.84 14.92
CA VAL A 196 -2.85 -18.96 14.64
C VAL A 196 -3.10 -19.04 13.14
N LYS A 197 -3.30 -17.93 12.48
CA LYS A 197 -3.52 -17.83 11.05
C LYS A 197 -2.30 -18.35 10.28
N ARG A 198 -1.11 -17.87 10.60
CA ARG A 198 0.16 -18.25 9.97
C ARG A 198 0.40 -19.77 10.08
N ASP A 199 0.24 -20.34 11.29
CA ASP A 199 0.44 -21.77 11.53
C ASP A 199 -0.60 -22.62 10.77
N ARG A 200 -1.87 -22.20 10.78
CA ARG A 200 -2.92 -22.89 10.01
C ARG A 200 -2.69 -22.82 8.51
N ILE A 201 -2.34 -21.66 7.97
CA ILE A 201 -2.02 -21.52 6.54
C ILE A 201 -0.89 -22.49 6.16
N ALA A 202 0.21 -22.51 6.92
CA ALA A 202 1.33 -23.39 6.66
C ALA A 202 0.85 -24.86 6.64
N ARG A 203 0.15 -25.33 7.69
CA ARG A 203 -0.34 -26.73 7.78
C ARG A 203 -1.35 -27.11 6.69
N GLU A 204 -2.22 -26.19 6.28
CA GLU A 204 -3.19 -26.44 5.20
C GLU A 204 -2.52 -26.56 3.83
N THR A 205 -1.35 -25.97 3.64
CA THR A 205 -0.73 -25.81 2.32
C THR A 205 0.45 -26.72 2.05
N ILE A 206 1.15 -27.25 3.07
CA ILE A 206 2.33 -28.11 2.91
C ILE A 206 2.08 -29.33 2.00
N ASN A 207 0.87 -29.90 2.00
CA ASN A 207 0.50 -31.06 1.18
C ASN A 207 -0.28 -30.65 -0.09
N LYS A 208 -0.25 -29.38 -0.49
CA LYS A 208 -0.90 -28.90 -1.70
C LYS A 208 0.13 -28.60 -2.78
N ASN A 209 -0.28 -28.75 -4.03
CA ASN A 209 0.52 -28.28 -5.15
C ASN A 209 0.33 -26.75 -5.26
N VAL A 210 1.11 -25.98 -4.52
CA VAL A 210 1.09 -24.51 -4.61
C VAL A 210 1.96 -24.07 -5.79
N THR A 211 1.37 -23.32 -6.72
CA THR A 211 2.00 -22.88 -7.96
C THR A 211 2.22 -21.38 -8.02
N ASN A 212 1.47 -20.61 -7.22
CA ASN A 212 1.61 -19.16 -7.17
C ASN A 212 1.28 -18.61 -5.78
N LEU A 213 1.87 -17.45 -5.49
CA LEU A 213 1.69 -16.71 -4.24
C LEU A 213 1.07 -15.34 -4.54
N SER A 214 0.24 -14.82 -3.63
CA SER A 214 -0.28 -13.46 -3.70
C SER A 214 -0.39 -12.86 -2.30
N GLY A 215 0.20 -11.69 -2.09
CA GLY A 215 0.15 -10.99 -0.81
C GLY A 215 1.27 -10.00 -0.56
N VAL A 216 1.28 -9.45 0.64
CA VAL A 216 2.32 -8.52 1.10
C VAL A 216 3.61 -9.30 1.38
N PRO A 217 4.79 -8.83 0.90
CA PRO A 217 6.06 -9.54 1.03
C PRO A 217 6.41 -9.97 2.45
N SER A 218 6.31 -9.11 3.45
CA SER A 218 6.64 -9.44 4.84
C SER A 218 5.78 -10.59 5.40
N TRP A 219 4.47 -10.56 5.12
CA TRP A 219 3.54 -11.57 5.62
C TRP A 219 3.72 -12.91 4.91
N MET A 220 3.91 -12.87 3.58
CA MET A 220 4.16 -14.07 2.80
C MET A 220 5.45 -14.75 3.27
N LEU A 221 6.53 -13.97 3.47
CA LEU A 221 7.80 -14.49 3.96
C LEU A 221 7.64 -15.21 5.31
N SER A 222 6.89 -14.62 6.25
CA SER A 222 6.59 -15.23 7.55
C SER A 222 5.87 -16.58 7.42
N VAL A 223 4.93 -16.71 6.46
CA VAL A 223 4.25 -17.99 6.17
C VAL A 223 5.22 -18.99 5.56
N LEU A 224 6.06 -18.58 4.60
CA LEU A 224 7.04 -19.45 3.96
C LEU A 224 8.07 -20.01 4.97
N VAL A 225 8.58 -19.16 5.85
CA VAL A 225 9.47 -19.57 6.95
C VAL A 225 8.77 -20.62 7.83
N ARG A 226 7.49 -20.40 8.17
CA ARG A 226 6.72 -21.36 8.96
C ARG A 226 6.52 -22.70 8.25
N VAL A 227 6.33 -22.71 6.94
CA VAL A 227 6.28 -23.93 6.12
C VAL A 227 7.60 -24.70 6.22
N LEU A 228 8.74 -24.03 6.11
CA LEU A 228 10.07 -24.65 6.23
C LEU A 228 10.29 -25.22 7.64
N GLU A 229 9.93 -24.48 8.69
CA GLU A 229 10.01 -24.97 10.08
C GLU A 229 9.21 -26.27 10.30
N ILE A 230 7.99 -26.33 9.78
CA ILE A 230 7.11 -27.53 9.96
C ILE A 230 7.62 -28.72 9.15
N THR A 231 8.13 -28.48 7.94
CA THR A 231 8.54 -29.55 7.03
C THR A 231 9.99 -30.01 7.25
N GLY A 232 10.81 -29.20 7.95
CA GLY A 232 12.24 -29.44 8.12
C GLY A 232 13.03 -29.35 6.80
N LYS A 233 12.46 -28.67 5.78
CA LYS A 233 13.11 -28.44 4.49
C LYS A 233 13.91 -27.15 4.51
N GLU A 234 14.94 -27.08 3.68
CA GLU A 234 15.79 -25.89 3.53
C GLU A 234 15.19 -24.89 2.52
N HIS A 235 14.52 -25.42 1.46
CA HIS A 235 13.98 -24.57 0.40
C HIS A 235 12.51 -24.85 0.12
N ILE A 236 11.76 -23.79 -0.22
CA ILE A 236 10.33 -23.87 -0.53
C ILE A 236 10.03 -24.72 -1.77
N ASN A 237 10.92 -24.73 -2.75
CA ASN A 237 10.76 -25.58 -3.93
C ASN A 237 10.90 -27.10 -3.66
N GLU A 238 11.41 -27.50 -2.49
CA GLU A 238 11.33 -28.88 -2.04
C GLU A 238 9.93 -29.26 -1.52
N VAL A 239 9.17 -28.26 -1.03
CA VAL A 239 7.78 -28.45 -0.57
C VAL A 239 6.82 -28.23 -1.74
N TRP A 240 7.04 -27.20 -2.54
CA TRP A 240 6.22 -26.82 -3.69
C TRP A 240 7.05 -26.74 -4.99
N PRO A 241 7.35 -27.87 -5.62
CA PRO A 241 8.26 -27.94 -6.77
C PRO A 241 7.72 -27.23 -8.04
N ASN A 242 6.42 -26.92 -8.07
CA ASN A 242 5.78 -26.24 -9.18
C ASN A 242 5.48 -24.75 -8.90
N LEU A 243 6.04 -24.19 -7.82
CA LEU A 243 5.91 -22.77 -7.53
C LEU A 243 6.65 -21.95 -8.59
N GLU A 244 5.95 -21.00 -9.25
CA GLU A 244 6.50 -20.27 -10.39
C GLU A 244 6.36 -18.75 -10.32
N VAL A 245 5.43 -18.20 -9.48
CA VAL A 245 5.25 -16.74 -9.42
C VAL A 245 4.76 -16.25 -8.06
N PHE A 246 5.25 -15.07 -7.66
CA PHE A 246 4.73 -14.29 -6.55
C PHE A 246 4.24 -12.93 -7.04
N PHE A 247 2.92 -12.70 -6.92
CA PHE A 247 2.29 -11.40 -7.11
C PHE A 247 2.31 -10.66 -5.79
N HIS A 248 3.05 -9.56 -5.71
CA HIS A 248 3.28 -8.83 -4.47
C HIS A 248 2.97 -7.34 -4.62
N GLY A 249 2.71 -6.70 -3.49
CA GLY A 249 2.45 -5.26 -3.42
C GLY A 249 2.20 -4.81 -1.98
N GLY A 250 1.79 -3.56 -1.83
CA GLY A 250 1.49 -2.95 -0.54
C GLY A 250 2.70 -2.37 0.19
N ILE A 251 3.88 -2.98 0.04
CA ILE A 251 5.17 -2.49 0.53
C ILE A 251 6.27 -2.75 -0.48
N ALA A 252 7.41 -2.07 -0.35
CA ALA A 252 8.57 -2.28 -1.20
C ALA A 252 9.10 -3.72 -1.09
N PHE A 253 9.35 -4.37 -2.21
CA PHE A 253 9.86 -5.75 -2.24
C PHE A 253 11.38 -5.83 -2.07
N THR A 254 12.09 -4.79 -2.48
CA THR A 254 13.57 -4.76 -2.49
C THR A 254 14.21 -5.23 -1.18
N PRO A 255 13.75 -4.82 0.02
CA PRO A 255 14.34 -5.26 1.29
C PRO A 255 14.18 -6.75 1.59
N TYR A 256 13.21 -7.40 0.96
CA TYR A 256 12.90 -8.82 1.18
C TYR A 256 13.48 -9.75 0.11
N ARG A 257 13.91 -9.19 -1.04
CA ARG A 257 14.30 -9.96 -2.22
C ARG A 257 15.35 -11.02 -1.91
N SER A 258 16.41 -10.67 -1.20
CA SER A 258 17.49 -11.61 -0.85
C SER A 258 17.00 -12.78 -0.01
N GLN A 259 16.08 -12.54 0.92
CA GLN A 259 15.50 -13.59 1.76
C GLN A 259 14.62 -14.54 0.92
N TYR A 260 13.83 -14.00 -0.02
CA TYR A 260 13.06 -14.83 -0.95
C TYR A 260 13.96 -15.67 -1.87
N GLU A 261 15.01 -15.08 -2.43
CA GLU A 261 15.98 -15.77 -3.30
C GLU A 261 16.77 -16.85 -2.53
N HIS A 262 16.97 -16.66 -1.22
CA HIS A 262 17.62 -17.67 -0.37
C HIS A 262 16.71 -18.89 -0.13
N ILE A 263 15.43 -18.68 0.14
CA ILE A 263 14.49 -19.78 0.45
C ILE A 263 13.80 -20.37 -0.78
N ILE A 264 13.81 -19.68 -1.93
CA ILE A 264 13.25 -20.15 -3.20
C ILE A 264 14.38 -20.15 -4.24
N THR A 265 14.98 -21.31 -4.44
CA THR A 265 16.18 -21.47 -5.29
C THR A 265 15.86 -21.85 -6.74
N SER A 266 14.58 -21.77 -7.14
CA SER A 266 14.13 -22.13 -8.49
C SER A 266 14.38 -20.99 -9.49
N ASP A 267 15.10 -21.27 -10.57
CA ASP A 267 15.32 -20.35 -11.71
C ASP A 267 14.01 -19.98 -12.46
N LYS A 268 12.92 -20.72 -12.19
CA LYS A 268 11.60 -20.47 -12.77
C LYS A 268 10.74 -19.51 -11.99
N MET A 269 11.25 -19.01 -10.86
CA MET A 269 10.48 -18.13 -9.98
C MET A 269 10.41 -16.71 -10.55
N HIS A 270 9.20 -16.21 -10.72
CA HIS A 270 8.93 -14.84 -11.15
C HIS A 270 8.40 -14.02 -9.97
N TYR A 271 8.81 -12.75 -9.92
CA TYR A 271 8.29 -11.76 -8.97
C TYR A 271 7.62 -10.64 -9.76
N MET A 272 6.36 -10.36 -9.48
CA MET A 272 5.57 -9.38 -10.23
C MET A 272 4.93 -8.39 -9.26
N GLU A 273 5.35 -7.14 -9.37
CA GLU A 273 4.89 -6.07 -8.48
C GLU A 273 3.55 -5.51 -8.94
N THR A 274 2.70 -5.20 -7.97
CA THR A 274 1.42 -4.54 -8.17
C THR A 274 1.29 -3.36 -7.22
N TYR A 275 0.65 -2.28 -7.67
CA TYR A 275 0.29 -1.15 -6.83
C TYR A 275 -1.21 -1.14 -6.60
N ASN A 276 -1.61 -1.66 -5.46
CA ASN A 276 -2.97 -1.62 -4.95
C ASN A 276 -3.00 -1.06 -3.52
N ALA A 277 -4.03 -0.29 -3.23
CA ALA A 277 -4.30 0.33 -1.93
C ALA A 277 -5.78 0.17 -1.59
N SER A 278 -6.17 0.56 -0.38
CA SER A 278 -7.59 0.59 0.02
C SER A 278 -8.43 1.48 -0.89
N GLU A 279 -7.82 2.53 -1.44
CA GLU A 279 -8.41 3.52 -2.32
C GLU A 279 -8.57 3.04 -3.76
N GLY A 280 -7.76 2.08 -4.21
CA GLY A 280 -7.83 1.59 -5.59
C GLY A 280 -6.72 0.64 -6.01
N PHE A 281 -6.76 0.27 -7.29
CA PHE A 281 -5.73 -0.54 -7.95
C PHE A 281 -5.14 0.27 -9.11
N PHE A 282 -3.85 0.58 -9.10
CA PHE A 282 -3.28 1.63 -9.94
C PHE A 282 -2.24 1.14 -10.94
N GLY A 283 -1.42 0.15 -10.57
CA GLY A 283 -0.29 -0.26 -11.38
C GLY A 283 0.00 -1.75 -11.37
N ILE A 284 0.57 -2.22 -12.49
CA ILE A 284 1.01 -3.61 -12.68
C ILE A 284 2.36 -3.59 -13.38
N GLN A 285 3.35 -4.26 -12.82
CA GLN A 285 4.61 -4.54 -13.50
C GLN A 285 4.33 -5.50 -14.67
N ASN A 286 4.29 -4.98 -15.89
CA ASN A 286 3.93 -5.73 -17.08
C ASN A 286 5.14 -6.29 -17.85
N ASP A 287 6.36 -5.95 -17.44
CA ASP A 287 7.63 -6.42 -18.00
C ASP A 287 8.55 -6.82 -16.84
N PRO A 288 8.99 -8.08 -16.74
CA PRO A 288 9.86 -8.53 -15.65
C PRO A 288 11.25 -7.87 -15.64
N ASN A 289 11.69 -7.30 -16.76
CA ASN A 289 12.97 -6.61 -16.90
C ASN A 289 12.87 -5.10 -16.60
N ASP A 290 11.66 -4.58 -16.42
CA ASP A 290 11.40 -3.18 -16.13
C ASP A 290 10.75 -3.06 -14.75
N LYS A 291 11.38 -2.33 -13.83
CA LYS A 291 10.87 -2.09 -12.46
C LYS A 291 9.68 -1.12 -12.45
N SER A 292 9.40 -0.44 -13.56
CA SER A 292 8.25 0.44 -13.64
C SER A 292 6.96 -0.35 -13.86
N MET A 293 5.88 0.20 -13.35
CA MET A 293 4.53 -0.36 -13.49
C MET A 293 3.76 0.36 -14.58
N LEU A 294 3.00 -0.40 -15.37
CA LEU A 294 1.99 0.15 -16.27
C LEU A 294 0.87 0.78 -15.45
N LEU A 295 0.52 2.04 -15.72
CA LEU A 295 -0.63 2.71 -15.10
C LEU A 295 -1.93 2.14 -15.69
N MET A 296 -2.84 1.72 -14.80
CA MET A 296 -4.11 1.10 -15.20
C MET A 296 -5.21 2.16 -15.37
N LEU A 297 -5.65 2.38 -16.60
CA LEU A 297 -6.42 3.56 -17.00
C LEU A 297 -7.92 3.36 -17.11
N ASP A 298 -8.42 2.10 -17.08
CA ASP A 298 -9.84 1.77 -17.30
C ASP A 298 -10.50 1.06 -16.12
N TYR A 299 -10.03 1.35 -14.89
CA TYR A 299 -10.53 0.72 -13.67
C TYR A 299 -11.57 1.56 -12.90
N GLY A 300 -12.12 2.60 -13.52
CA GLY A 300 -13.03 3.52 -12.81
C GLY A 300 -12.27 4.39 -11.79
N VAL A 301 -11.02 4.71 -12.12
CA VAL A 301 -10.14 5.66 -11.42
C VAL A 301 -9.69 6.71 -12.42
N PHE A 302 -10.01 7.95 -12.16
CA PHE A 302 -9.47 9.11 -12.87
C PHE A 302 -8.31 9.68 -12.08
N TYR A 303 -7.19 9.97 -12.77
CA TYR A 303 -5.95 10.41 -12.16
C TYR A 303 -5.65 11.86 -12.44
N GLU A 304 -5.15 12.54 -11.42
CA GLU A 304 -4.53 13.85 -11.49
C GLU A 304 -3.19 13.81 -10.75
N PHE A 305 -2.29 14.72 -11.11
CA PHE A 305 -0.91 14.72 -10.61
C PHE A 305 -0.50 16.11 -10.18
N LEU A 306 -0.14 16.28 -8.90
CA LEU A 306 0.38 17.51 -8.32
C LEU A 306 1.90 17.41 -8.30
N PRO A 307 2.61 18.30 -9.03
CA PRO A 307 4.07 18.33 -9.01
C PRO A 307 4.61 18.54 -7.60
N MET A 308 5.58 17.72 -7.18
CA MET A 308 6.15 17.80 -5.83
C MET A 308 6.98 19.05 -5.59
N ASP A 309 7.51 19.68 -6.63
CA ASP A 309 8.18 20.97 -6.59
C ASP A 309 7.20 22.16 -6.42
N GLU A 310 5.90 21.92 -6.58
CA GLU A 310 4.82 22.87 -6.35
C GLU A 310 3.92 22.50 -5.14
N PHE A 311 4.29 21.45 -4.38
CA PHE A 311 3.42 20.88 -3.33
C PHE A 311 3.01 21.90 -2.25
N ASP A 312 3.91 22.81 -1.88
CA ASP A 312 3.67 23.86 -0.88
C ASP A 312 3.21 25.20 -1.50
N SER A 313 2.91 25.22 -2.82
CA SER A 313 2.40 26.41 -3.49
C SER A 313 0.94 26.69 -3.10
N GLU A 314 0.56 27.97 -2.98
CA GLU A 314 -0.85 28.36 -2.78
C GLU A 314 -1.73 27.97 -3.97
N HIS A 315 -1.17 27.94 -5.17
CA HIS A 315 -1.85 27.61 -6.42
C HIS A 315 -1.02 26.63 -7.25
N PRO A 316 -0.92 25.34 -6.83
CA PRO A 316 -0.15 24.36 -7.57
C PRO A 316 -0.82 24.03 -8.91
N ASN A 317 -0.02 23.83 -9.94
CA ASN A 317 -0.49 23.41 -11.26
C ASN A 317 -0.75 21.90 -11.30
N ILE A 318 -1.93 21.47 -10.84
CA ILE A 318 -2.35 20.07 -10.90
C ILE A 318 -2.73 19.73 -12.33
N VAL A 319 -2.15 18.66 -12.87
CA VAL A 319 -2.34 18.25 -14.26
C VAL A 319 -3.05 16.90 -14.39
N PRO A 320 -3.87 16.69 -15.42
CA PRO A 320 -4.38 15.37 -15.80
C PRO A 320 -3.24 14.54 -16.40
N LEU A 321 -3.55 13.28 -16.77
CA LEU A 321 -2.55 12.33 -17.26
C LEU A 321 -1.71 12.84 -18.42
N GLU A 322 -2.34 13.47 -19.40
CA GLU A 322 -1.64 14.02 -20.60
C GLU A 322 -0.63 15.11 -20.26
N GLY A 323 -0.83 15.81 -19.13
CA GLY A 323 0.03 16.90 -18.66
C GLY A 323 1.29 16.45 -17.93
N VAL A 324 1.45 15.17 -17.61
CA VAL A 324 2.64 14.71 -16.86
C VAL A 324 3.92 14.76 -17.70
N GLU A 325 5.05 14.93 -17.02
CA GLU A 325 6.39 14.91 -17.59
C GLU A 325 7.19 13.72 -17.09
N VAL A 326 7.92 13.05 -17.99
CA VAL A 326 8.82 11.96 -17.63
C VAL A 326 9.96 12.47 -16.75
N GLY A 327 10.23 11.78 -15.65
CA GLY A 327 11.29 12.13 -14.70
C GLY A 327 10.89 13.11 -13.60
N ARG A 328 9.77 13.84 -13.73
CA ARG A 328 9.22 14.72 -12.68
C ARG A 328 8.48 13.90 -11.63
N ASN A 329 8.55 14.31 -10.37
CA ASN A 329 7.90 13.64 -9.25
C ASN A 329 6.55 14.30 -8.93
N TYR A 330 5.52 13.49 -8.68
CA TYR A 330 4.15 13.95 -8.47
C TYR A 330 3.51 13.29 -7.26
N ALA A 331 2.72 14.05 -6.49
CA ALA A 331 1.70 13.48 -5.62
C ALA A 331 0.50 13.04 -6.47
N MET A 332 0.00 11.84 -6.24
CA MET A 332 -1.12 11.28 -6.99
C MET A 332 -2.46 11.63 -6.34
N LEU A 333 -3.37 12.19 -7.14
CA LEU A 333 -4.76 12.42 -6.78
C LEU A 333 -5.65 11.49 -7.60
N ILE A 334 -6.75 11.05 -7.00
CA ILE A 334 -7.71 10.15 -7.66
C ILE A 334 -9.15 10.60 -7.48
N SER A 335 -9.97 10.32 -8.49
CA SER A 335 -11.42 10.27 -8.36
C SER A 335 -11.89 8.87 -8.76
N THR A 336 -12.75 8.25 -7.93
CA THR A 336 -13.02 6.80 -8.06
C THR A 336 -14.50 6.47 -8.04
N SER A 337 -14.83 5.31 -8.59
CA SER A 337 -16.17 4.70 -8.46
C SER A 337 -16.52 4.21 -7.04
N CYS A 338 -15.73 4.61 -6.04
CA CYS A 338 -16.02 4.43 -4.62
C CYS A 338 -16.47 5.75 -3.92
N GLY A 339 -16.50 6.87 -4.65
CA GLY A 339 -16.89 8.18 -4.11
C GLY A 339 -15.75 8.99 -3.53
N LEU A 340 -14.51 8.66 -3.83
CA LEU A 340 -13.38 9.54 -3.58
C LEU A 340 -13.28 10.52 -4.74
N TRP A 341 -13.22 11.83 -4.44
CA TRP A 341 -13.22 12.91 -5.44
C TRP A 341 -12.01 13.81 -5.25
N ARG A 342 -11.15 13.91 -6.28
CA ARG A 342 -9.85 14.61 -6.26
C ARG A 342 -9.08 14.33 -4.97
N TYR A 343 -9.09 13.07 -4.57
CA TYR A 343 -8.55 12.62 -3.28
C TYR A 343 -7.05 12.42 -3.36
N MET A 344 -6.31 13.11 -2.51
CA MET A 344 -4.86 12.95 -2.37
C MET A 344 -4.56 11.71 -1.54
N ILE A 345 -4.07 10.65 -2.19
CA ILE A 345 -3.72 9.38 -1.54
C ILE A 345 -2.57 9.55 -0.55
N GLY A 346 -1.66 10.48 -0.86
CA GLY A 346 -0.43 10.71 -0.12
C GLY A 346 0.80 10.00 -0.68
N ASP A 347 0.65 9.16 -1.70
CA ASP A 347 1.77 8.54 -2.39
C ASP A 347 2.34 9.44 -3.49
N THR A 348 3.66 9.32 -3.73
CA THR A 348 4.34 10.04 -4.80
C THR A 348 4.84 9.08 -5.86
N VAL A 349 4.72 9.50 -7.12
CA VAL A 349 5.09 8.71 -8.29
C VAL A 349 5.93 9.52 -9.26
N LYS A 350 6.76 8.83 -10.03
CA LYS A 350 7.55 9.41 -11.11
C LYS A 350 7.35 8.61 -12.38
N PHE A 351 6.93 9.29 -13.45
CA PHE A 351 6.75 8.65 -14.75
C PHE A 351 8.09 8.33 -15.39
N THR A 352 8.19 7.12 -15.93
CA THR A 352 9.36 6.63 -16.69
C THR A 352 9.09 6.60 -18.17
N SER A 353 7.79 6.57 -18.59
CA SER A 353 7.33 6.60 -19.98
C SER A 353 5.91 7.17 -20.05
N LYS A 354 5.55 7.75 -21.22
CA LYS A 354 4.17 8.19 -21.56
C LYS A 354 3.52 7.29 -22.60
N LYS A 355 4.28 6.40 -23.29
CA LYS A 355 3.75 5.50 -24.32
C LYS A 355 4.35 4.11 -24.15
N PRO A 356 3.70 3.24 -23.38
CA PRO A 356 2.56 3.49 -22.49
C PRO A 356 2.96 4.29 -21.25
N TYR A 357 1.97 4.80 -20.49
CA TYR A 357 2.26 5.44 -19.22
C TYR A 357 2.76 4.40 -18.23
N LYS A 358 4.04 4.55 -17.87
CA LYS A 358 4.70 3.74 -16.84
C LYS A 358 5.26 4.64 -15.75
N PHE A 359 5.26 4.14 -14.53
CA PHE A 359 5.72 4.91 -13.37
C PHE A 359 6.39 4.01 -12.33
N VAL A 360 7.11 4.63 -11.43
CA VAL A 360 7.62 4.05 -10.18
C VAL A 360 7.07 4.82 -8.99
N ILE A 361 6.83 4.13 -7.89
CA ILE A 361 6.51 4.77 -6.60
C ILE A 361 7.82 5.33 -6.03
N THR A 362 7.82 6.59 -5.66
CA THR A 362 9.00 7.29 -5.15
C THR A 362 8.97 7.51 -3.65
N GLY A 363 7.79 7.41 -3.03
CA GLY A 363 7.60 7.59 -1.60
C GLY A 363 6.21 8.15 -1.27
N ARG A 364 6.18 9.05 -0.28
CA ARG A 364 4.95 9.74 0.14
C ARG A 364 5.16 11.25 0.23
N THR A 365 4.05 12.00 0.21
CA THR A 365 4.00 13.45 0.40
C THR A 365 4.43 13.88 1.80
N LYS A 366 4.31 12.99 2.78
CA LYS A 366 4.79 13.17 4.16
C LYS A 366 5.84 12.12 4.49
N TYR A 367 6.76 12.44 5.40
CA TYR A 367 7.72 11.47 5.92
C TYR A 367 7.01 10.33 6.65
N PHE A 368 7.37 9.09 6.35
CA PHE A 368 6.73 7.90 6.92
C PHE A 368 7.67 6.70 6.85
N ILE A 369 7.38 5.68 7.68
CA ILE A 369 7.94 4.34 7.58
C ILE A 369 6.79 3.35 7.33
N ASN A 370 6.92 2.53 6.31
CA ASN A 370 5.98 1.47 5.95
C ASN A 370 6.74 0.25 5.44
N ALA A 371 7.60 -0.31 6.28
CA ALA A 371 8.44 -1.45 5.94
C ALA A 371 7.66 -2.78 6.00
N PHE A 372 6.64 -2.85 6.87
CA PHE A 372 5.81 -4.04 7.12
C PHE A 372 4.31 -3.78 6.96
N GLY A 373 3.91 -2.61 6.56
CA GLY A 373 2.52 -2.17 6.55
C GLY A 373 2.11 -1.47 7.85
N GLU A 374 3.06 -0.92 8.61
CA GLU A 374 2.83 -0.16 9.85
C GLU A 374 2.40 1.28 9.63
N GLU A 375 2.60 1.80 8.43
CA GLU A 375 2.25 3.17 8.00
C GLU A 375 2.51 4.24 9.08
N LEU A 376 3.71 4.22 9.68
CA LEU A 376 4.12 5.19 10.69
C LEU A 376 4.41 6.54 10.01
N ILE A 377 3.54 7.52 10.20
CA ILE A 377 3.69 8.87 9.65
C ILE A 377 4.39 9.80 10.64
N GLN A 378 4.90 10.94 10.15
CA GLN A 378 5.63 11.91 10.95
C GLN A 378 4.82 12.41 12.16
N ASP A 379 3.52 12.61 12.03
CA ASP A 379 2.66 13.04 13.14
C ASP A 379 2.61 12.02 14.27
N ASN A 380 2.55 10.70 13.93
CA ASN A 380 2.66 9.66 14.96
C ASN A 380 4.01 9.74 15.69
N ALA A 381 5.10 9.91 14.94
CA ALA A 381 6.45 10.03 15.50
C ALA A 381 6.55 11.22 16.46
N GLU A 382 6.06 12.39 16.04
CA GLU A 382 6.11 13.61 16.86
C GLU A 382 5.26 13.49 18.14
N LYS A 383 4.06 12.89 18.06
CA LYS A 383 3.21 12.62 19.21
C LYS A 383 3.85 11.62 20.17
N GLY A 384 4.39 10.54 19.65
CA GLY A 384 5.10 9.54 20.45
C GLY A 384 6.29 10.12 21.19
N LEU A 385 7.13 10.90 20.49
CA LEU A 385 8.27 11.59 21.10
C LEU A 385 7.82 12.60 22.17
N ALA A 386 6.78 13.40 21.91
CA ALA A 386 6.26 14.37 22.87
C ALA A 386 5.77 13.66 24.13
N PHE A 387 5.06 12.54 24.00
CA PHE A 387 4.62 11.73 25.14
C PHE A 387 5.80 11.19 25.95
N ALA A 388 6.78 10.55 25.29
CA ALA A 388 7.96 10.00 25.97
C ALA A 388 8.77 11.11 26.67
N CYS A 389 8.92 12.29 26.05
CA CYS A 389 9.56 13.46 26.65
C CYS A 389 8.81 13.92 27.90
N GLN A 390 7.48 14.02 27.83
CA GLN A 390 6.66 14.44 28.99
C GLN A 390 6.81 13.50 30.18
N GLN A 391 6.89 12.18 29.94
CA GLN A 391 6.98 11.16 31.00
C GLN A 391 8.38 11.04 31.58
N THR A 392 9.44 11.44 30.88
CA THR A 392 10.84 11.27 31.30
C THR A 392 11.55 12.57 31.58
N GLY A 393 10.93 13.72 31.29
CA GLY A 393 11.57 15.04 31.42
C GLY A 393 12.71 15.27 30.40
N ALA A 394 12.78 14.45 29.33
CA ALA A 394 13.71 14.61 28.21
C ALA A 394 13.26 15.73 27.27
N GLU A 395 14.21 16.26 26.49
CA GLU A 395 13.95 17.24 25.43
C GLU A 395 14.67 16.78 24.14
N VAL A 396 13.90 16.48 23.10
CA VAL A 396 14.42 16.13 21.78
C VAL A 396 14.70 17.39 20.97
N LYS A 397 15.89 17.50 20.42
CA LYS A 397 16.29 18.59 19.53
C LYS A 397 16.05 18.23 18.07
N GLU A 398 16.49 17.03 17.65
CA GLU A 398 16.38 16.56 16.27
C GLU A 398 16.30 15.03 16.24
N TYR A 399 15.67 14.46 15.23
CA TYR A 399 15.61 13.01 15.06
C TYR A 399 15.46 12.59 13.61
N THR A 400 15.84 11.34 13.33
CA THR A 400 15.46 10.59 12.14
C THR A 400 15.25 9.12 12.50
N ALA A 401 14.39 8.43 11.77
CA ALA A 401 14.16 7.01 11.96
C ALA A 401 14.06 6.27 10.62
N ALA A 402 14.53 5.03 10.61
CA ALA A 402 14.44 4.14 9.46
C ALA A 402 14.37 2.67 9.92
N PRO A 403 13.83 1.74 9.08
CA PRO A 403 13.77 0.34 9.44
C PRO A 403 15.16 -0.33 9.38
N VAL A 404 15.37 -1.31 10.27
CA VAL A 404 16.49 -2.26 10.25
C VAL A 404 15.93 -3.63 9.94
N PHE A 405 16.28 -4.20 8.78
CA PHE A 405 15.86 -5.53 8.38
C PHE A 405 16.82 -6.58 8.92
N MET A 406 16.29 -7.66 9.50
CA MET A 406 17.09 -8.75 10.07
C MET A 406 17.12 -9.94 9.12
N ASP A 407 18.31 -10.35 8.72
CA ASP A 407 18.55 -11.35 7.66
C ASP A 407 18.01 -12.77 7.95
N GLN A 408 17.64 -13.11 9.17
CA GLN A 408 17.41 -14.51 9.51
C GLN A 408 16.00 -14.89 9.97
N ASN A 409 15.02 -14.01 10.08
CA ASN A 409 13.69 -14.45 10.58
C ASN A 409 12.49 -13.59 10.13
N ALA A 410 12.58 -12.91 9.00
CA ALA A 410 11.51 -11.99 8.53
C ALA A 410 11.13 -10.92 9.59
N LYS A 411 12.07 -10.58 10.47
CA LYS A 411 11.89 -9.62 11.56
C LYS A 411 12.57 -8.29 11.22
N CYS A 412 12.03 -7.23 11.80
CA CYS A 412 12.60 -5.91 11.67
C CYS A 412 12.32 -5.09 12.92
N ARG A 413 13.02 -3.98 13.05
CA ARG A 413 12.72 -2.94 14.03
C ARG A 413 12.92 -1.56 13.41
N HIS A 414 12.34 -0.54 14.03
CA HIS A 414 12.70 0.83 13.73
C HIS A 414 13.90 1.25 14.56
N GLN A 415 14.92 1.81 13.89
CA GLN A 415 16.04 2.46 14.55
C GLN A 415 15.84 3.97 14.52
N TRP A 416 15.85 4.57 15.67
CA TRP A 416 15.68 6.00 15.89
C TRP A 416 17.02 6.59 16.29
N LEU A 417 17.53 7.54 15.52
CA LEU A 417 18.69 8.34 15.87
C LEU A 417 18.18 9.68 16.40
N ILE A 418 18.44 9.98 17.67
CA ILE A 418 17.85 11.12 18.35
C ILE A 418 18.95 11.99 18.98
N GLU A 419 18.99 13.27 18.63
CA GLU A 419 19.77 14.30 19.30
C GLU A 419 18.90 14.91 20.39
N PHE A 420 19.29 14.73 21.65
CA PHE A 420 18.59 15.29 22.78
C PHE A 420 19.19 16.66 23.17
N ALA A 421 18.35 17.66 23.40
CA ALA A 421 18.73 18.87 24.10
C ALA A 421 18.93 18.56 25.61
N LYS A 422 18.06 17.66 26.14
CA LYS A 422 18.19 17.10 27.50
C LYS A 422 17.88 15.61 27.43
N GLN A 423 18.89 14.79 27.74
CA GLN A 423 18.78 13.33 27.73
C GLN A 423 17.89 12.82 28.86
N PRO A 424 17.09 11.74 28.64
CA PRO A 424 16.40 11.06 29.75
C PRO A 424 17.43 10.30 30.62
N ASP A 425 17.12 10.10 31.88
CA ASP A 425 17.95 9.30 32.79
C ASP A 425 18.02 7.82 32.38
N ASP A 426 16.96 7.32 31.73
CA ASP A 426 16.83 5.94 31.26
C ASP A 426 16.34 5.93 29.80
N ILE A 427 17.25 5.65 28.87
CA ILE A 427 16.98 5.53 27.44
C ILE A 427 16.05 4.34 27.11
N GLN A 428 16.15 3.24 27.85
CA GLN A 428 15.31 2.06 27.62
C GLN A 428 13.86 2.36 28.02
N LYS A 429 13.67 3.06 29.13
CA LYS A 429 12.35 3.54 29.55
C LYS A 429 11.76 4.51 28.52
N PHE A 430 12.57 5.42 28.00
CA PHE A 430 12.14 6.35 26.95
C PHE A 430 11.70 5.59 25.69
N ALA A 431 12.50 4.62 25.24
CA ALA A 431 12.19 3.77 24.10
C ALA A 431 10.87 3.00 24.30
N HIS A 432 10.65 2.44 25.49
CA HIS A 432 9.44 1.71 25.83
C HIS A 432 8.20 2.61 25.77
N LEU A 433 8.24 3.77 26.36
CA LEU A 433 7.16 4.74 26.36
C LEU A 433 6.83 5.24 24.94
N LEU A 434 7.85 5.46 24.12
CA LEU A 434 7.69 5.82 22.72
C LEU A 434 6.98 4.70 21.96
N ASP A 435 7.45 3.45 22.07
CA ASP A 435 6.90 2.29 21.39
C ASP A 435 5.45 2.00 21.81
N GLU A 436 5.14 2.05 23.11
CA GLU A 436 3.78 1.86 23.62
C GLU A 436 2.83 2.92 23.08
N HIS A 437 3.23 4.20 23.15
CA HIS A 437 2.36 5.27 22.67
C HIS A 437 2.16 5.22 21.14
N LEU A 438 3.16 4.81 20.37
CA LEU A 438 3.00 4.57 18.94
C LEU A 438 1.96 3.47 18.67
N GLN A 439 1.92 2.41 19.47
CA GLN A 439 0.89 1.37 19.38
C GLN A 439 -0.51 1.90 19.73
N GLU A 440 -0.61 2.79 20.73
CA GLU A 440 -1.89 3.40 21.11
C GLU A 440 -2.50 4.26 19.99
N ILE A 441 -1.67 5.01 19.25
CA ILE A 441 -2.14 6.01 18.28
C ILE A 441 -2.10 5.55 16.83
N ASN A 442 -1.54 4.35 16.55
CA ASN A 442 -1.47 3.80 15.20
C ASN A 442 -1.81 2.31 15.21
N SER A 443 -2.98 1.97 14.65
CA SER A 443 -3.49 0.59 14.66
C SER A 443 -2.68 -0.38 13.81
N ASP A 444 -2.02 0.11 12.75
CA ASP A 444 -1.20 -0.73 11.90
C ASP A 444 0.16 -1.00 12.56
N TYR A 445 0.73 0.01 13.22
CA TYR A 445 1.92 -0.18 14.07
C TYR A 445 1.63 -1.18 15.20
N GLU A 446 0.50 -1.03 15.95
CA GLU A 446 0.05 -1.97 16.98
C GLU A 446 -0.04 -3.40 16.44
N ALA A 447 -0.70 -3.59 15.29
CA ALA A 447 -0.85 -4.90 14.68
C ALA A 447 0.48 -5.57 14.30
N LYS A 448 1.48 -4.78 13.88
CA LYS A 448 2.82 -5.30 13.52
C LYS A 448 3.71 -5.54 14.74
N ARG A 449 3.49 -4.78 15.84
CA ARG A 449 4.20 -4.94 17.11
C ARG A 449 3.68 -6.14 17.91
N PHE A 450 2.49 -6.66 17.57
CA PHE A 450 1.86 -7.75 18.31
C PHE A 450 2.79 -8.95 18.47
N HIS A 451 3.16 -9.28 19.72
CA HIS A 451 4.09 -10.35 20.09
C HIS A 451 5.47 -10.33 19.38
N ASP A 452 5.94 -9.18 18.93
CA ASP A 452 7.23 -9.03 18.24
C ASP A 452 7.41 -9.95 17.01
N ILE A 453 6.32 -10.32 16.36
CA ILE A 453 6.35 -11.34 15.29
C ILE A 453 7.01 -10.78 14.04
N THR A 454 6.61 -9.57 13.63
CA THR A 454 7.11 -8.91 12.42
C THR A 454 7.95 -7.69 12.76
N LEU A 455 7.41 -6.78 13.57
CA LEU A 455 8.10 -5.58 14.02
C LEU A 455 8.48 -5.73 15.49
N GLN A 456 9.77 -5.75 15.78
CA GLN A 456 10.30 -5.80 17.13
C GLN A 456 10.27 -4.42 17.79
N HIS A 457 10.48 -4.38 19.11
CA HIS A 457 10.67 -3.15 19.88
C HIS A 457 11.69 -2.23 19.20
N LEU A 458 11.37 -0.93 19.13
CA LEU A 458 12.24 0.06 18.51
C LEU A 458 13.57 0.22 19.27
N GLU A 459 14.59 0.63 18.52
CA GLU A 459 15.93 0.90 19.05
C GLU A 459 16.23 2.40 18.99
N ILE A 460 16.77 2.95 20.08
CA ILE A 460 17.24 4.34 20.11
C ILE A 460 18.77 4.37 20.12
N VAL A 461 19.32 5.12 19.16
CA VAL A 461 20.73 5.53 19.14
C VAL A 461 20.78 7.01 19.51
N VAL A 462 21.57 7.34 20.51
CA VAL A 462 21.75 8.73 20.92
C VAL A 462 22.77 9.40 19.98
N ALA A 463 22.34 10.48 19.36
CA ALA A 463 23.20 11.30 18.52
C ALA A 463 24.03 12.26 19.39
N ARG A 464 25.30 12.48 19.02
CA ARG A 464 26.09 13.53 19.64
C ARG A 464 25.53 14.92 19.30
N GLN A 465 25.84 15.89 20.12
CA GLN A 465 25.40 17.26 19.89
C GLN A 465 25.91 17.83 18.55
N GLY A 466 25.02 18.46 17.80
CA GLY A 466 25.33 19.08 16.50
C GLY A 466 25.50 18.10 15.34
N LEU A 467 25.24 16.81 15.53
CA LEU A 467 25.40 15.78 14.51
C LEU A 467 24.61 16.07 13.23
N PHE A 468 23.33 16.42 13.38
CA PHE A 468 22.44 16.70 12.25
C PHE A 468 22.82 17.97 11.50
N ASP A 469 23.31 18.99 12.22
CA ASP A 469 23.82 20.21 11.61
C ASP A 469 25.09 19.95 10.80
N ASP A 470 26.00 19.10 11.31
CA ASP A 470 27.22 18.69 10.60
C ASP A 470 26.89 17.92 9.32
N TRP A 471 25.91 17.01 9.38
CA TRP A 471 25.45 16.29 8.20
C TRP A 471 24.83 17.20 7.16
N LEU A 472 23.95 18.13 7.56
CA LEU A 472 23.38 19.13 6.65
C LEU A 472 24.48 20.01 6.02
N ARG A 473 25.50 20.38 6.80
CA ARG A 473 26.66 21.12 6.31
C ARG A 473 27.44 20.33 5.25
N SER A 474 27.65 19.04 5.49
CA SER A 474 28.35 18.16 4.53
C SER A 474 27.61 18.01 3.19
N LYS A 475 26.29 18.18 3.21
CA LYS A 475 25.43 18.19 2.01
C LYS A 475 25.28 19.57 1.36
N GLY A 476 25.92 20.61 1.90
CA GLY A 476 25.72 22.00 1.44
C GLY A 476 24.32 22.55 1.69
N LYS A 477 23.61 21.98 2.66
CA LYS A 477 22.19 22.28 2.96
C LYS A 477 21.97 22.94 4.33
N LEU A 478 23.04 23.29 5.05
CA LEU A 478 22.92 24.01 6.32
C LEU A 478 22.49 25.45 6.06
N GLY A 479 21.42 25.85 6.70
CA GLY A 479 20.82 27.19 6.53
C GLY A 479 19.80 27.22 5.38
N GLY A 480 18.59 27.65 5.65
CA GLY A 480 17.49 27.69 4.71
C GLY A 480 16.37 26.71 5.06
N GLN A 481 15.54 26.32 4.09
CA GLN A 481 14.35 25.48 4.31
C GLN A 481 14.65 23.96 4.33
N HIS A 482 15.92 23.57 4.25
CA HIS A 482 16.28 22.15 4.27
C HIS A 482 16.18 21.55 5.68
N LYS A 483 15.43 20.45 5.78
CA LYS A 483 15.24 19.70 7.04
C LYS A 483 15.80 18.30 6.92
N VAL A 484 16.18 17.72 8.05
CA VAL A 484 16.50 16.29 8.14
C VAL A 484 15.23 15.49 7.82
N PRO A 485 15.29 14.46 6.96
CA PRO A 485 14.17 13.55 6.74
C PRO A 485 13.83 12.82 8.05
N ARG A 486 12.64 13.09 8.60
CA ARG A 486 12.20 12.54 9.90
C ARG A 486 12.04 11.05 9.90
N LEU A 487 11.37 10.53 8.86
CA LEU A 487 11.11 9.11 8.68
C LEU A 487 11.47 8.71 7.26
N SER A 488 12.03 7.53 7.06
CA SER A 488 12.40 7.02 5.75
C SER A 488 12.26 5.50 5.68
N ASN A 489 11.73 4.98 4.57
CA ASN A 489 11.71 3.54 4.29
C ASN A 489 13.08 2.96 3.92
N ASN A 490 14.05 3.81 3.58
CA ASN A 490 15.42 3.40 3.29
C ASN A 490 16.40 3.98 4.32
N ARG A 491 17.54 3.34 4.43
CA ARG A 491 18.54 3.69 5.42
C ARG A 491 19.59 4.71 4.95
N GLY A 492 19.55 5.15 3.69
CA GLY A 492 20.61 5.98 3.12
C GLY A 492 21.01 7.18 3.98
N ASN A 493 20.01 7.98 4.41
CA ASN A 493 20.27 9.16 5.24
C ASN A 493 20.73 8.79 6.66
N ILE A 494 20.03 7.86 7.33
CA ILE A 494 20.36 7.50 8.72
C ILE A 494 21.73 6.85 8.81
N ASP A 495 22.13 6.00 7.85
CA ASP A 495 23.44 5.35 7.84
C ASP A 495 24.57 6.36 7.61
N GLU A 496 24.37 7.35 6.73
CA GLU A 496 25.33 8.46 6.55
C GLU A 496 25.50 9.28 7.85
N ILE A 497 24.39 9.58 8.54
CA ILE A 497 24.43 10.35 9.78
C ILE A 497 25.08 9.52 10.90
N LEU A 498 24.73 8.23 11.01
CA LEU A 498 25.35 7.30 11.97
C LEU A 498 26.86 7.19 11.78
N ALA A 499 27.34 7.17 10.54
CA ALA A 499 28.78 7.14 10.25
C ALA A 499 29.53 8.38 10.76
N MET A 500 28.82 9.49 10.99
CA MET A 500 29.36 10.73 11.56
C MET A 500 29.17 10.84 13.08
N ASN A 501 28.54 9.85 13.71
CA ASN A 501 28.20 9.85 15.15
C ASN A 501 29.35 9.33 16.05
N SER A 502 30.54 9.26 15.52
CA SER A 502 31.75 8.82 16.22
C SER A 502 32.39 9.92 17.07
#